data_cc51d3b3cc5f922568a4bb79307f08fc
#
_entry.id   cc51d3b3cc5f922568a4bb79307f08fc
#
_cell.length_a   1.000
_cell.length_b   1.000
_cell.length_c   1.000
_cell.angle_alpha   90.00
_cell.angle_beta   90.00
_cell.angle_gamma   90.00
#
_symmetry.space_group_name_H-M   'P 1'
#
loop_
_entity.id
_entity.type
_entity.pdbx_description
1 polymer ?
#
loop_
_entity_poly.entity_id
_entity_poly.type
_entity_poly.pdbx_seq_one_letter_code
_entity_poly.pdbx_strand_id
1 'polypeptide(L)'
;MSKLRLREALETAVFPREALDRFLDPMFPSWAKHDPELGYRLNNCVIKDGLDGARSIYTYEPNGARKIVNYRERPCRINTYGDSFTMCHQVSDGETWQEALAAHFGEPIRNFGVGGYGVYQACRRMRRIEATSDGTPYVILNIFDDDHRRNLMACRWIHTRWFHAAARDGMMFHNAPWVHVRLDPATGKWIEHDNPFPSVEALYRHCDPAFVYETYRRDPVVQLELMREGIEMEDTRELLPLAEFFGVKLDLSTAQSRQQCAAALFAAYSLRSTMFVMDQVREFCATRGKKLMVLLSYGSGNVIRALRAEPRFDQPVLDYLKGTGLPVVDALSKHVEDFKAFRVTPEDYCKRYYIGHYNPTGNVFFAFAIKNEVREWLDPKPVTYSSAEVSVAEFAAKLA
;
A
#
# COMPACT_ATOMS: atom_id res chain seq x y z
N MET A 1 5.57 18.80 29.43
CA MET A 1 5.48 17.38 29.09
C MET A 1 6.90 16.81 29.06
N SER A 2 7.19 15.74 29.81
CA SER A 2 8.47 15.01 29.75
C SER A 2 8.69 14.50 28.31
N LYS A 3 9.90 14.69 27.77
CA LYS A 3 10.22 14.13 26.44
C LYS A 3 10.21 12.61 26.54
N LEU A 4 9.42 11.95 25.71
CA LEU A 4 9.42 10.49 25.61
C LEU A 4 10.81 10.04 25.13
N ARG A 5 11.38 9.06 25.80
CA ARG A 5 12.70 8.50 25.44
C ARG A 5 12.51 7.27 24.54
N LEU A 6 13.56 6.93 23.76
CA LEU A 6 13.55 5.76 22.87
C LEU A 6 13.09 4.48 23.58
N ARG A 7 13.63 4.19 24.78
CA ARG A 7 13.25 3.00 25.55
C ARG A 7 11.75 2.97 25.85
N GLU A 8 11.21 4.05 26.39
CA GLU A 8 9.79 4.16 26.72
C GLU A 8 8.89 4.02 25.47
N ALA A 9 9.31 4.62 24.33
CA ALA A 9 8.58 4.54 23.08
C ALA A 9 8.52 3.09 22.54
N LEU A 10 9.62 2.34 22.66
CA LEU A 10 9.67 0.95 22.18
C LEU A 10 9.00 -0.02 23.17
N GLU A 11 9.23 0.15 24.49
CA GLU A 11 8.61 -0.72 25.50
C GLU A 11 7.09 -0.57 25.56
N THR A 12 6.52 0.55 25.07
CA THR A 12 5.07 0.73 24.92
C THR A 12 4.54 0.22 23.56
N ALA A 13 5.42 -0.08 22.61
CA ALA A 13 5.05 -0.60 21.30
C ALA A 13 5.00 -2.14 21.26
N VAL A 14 4.55 -2.78 22.33
CA VAL A 14 4.35 -4.23 22.42
C VAL A 14 3.04 -4.66 21.77
N PHE A 15 2.98 -5.90 21.31
CA PHE A 15 1.72 -6.50 20.87
C PHE A 15 0.81 -6.73 22.09
N PRO A 16 -0.45 -6.26 22.05
CA PRO A 16 -1.43 -6.66 23.05
C PRO A 16 -1.71 -8.16 22.92
N ARG A 17 -1.45 -8.92 23.97
CA ARG A 17 -1.54 -10.38 23.92
C ARG A 17 -2.92 -10.87 23.45
N GLU A 18 -3.99 -10.30 23.99
CA GLU A 18 -5.36 -10.67 23.58
C GLU A 18 -5.65 -10.36 22.11
N ALA A 19 -5.12 -9.25 21.58
CA ALA A 19 -5.27 -8.92 20.16
C ALA A 19 -4.50 -9.91 19.28
N LEU A 20 -3.31 -10.32 19.71
CA LEU A 20 -2.52 -11.35 19.01
C LEU A 20 -3.22 -12.71 19.05
N ASP A 21 -3.75 -13.13 20.22
CA ASP A 21 -4.50 -14.38 20.35
C ASP A 21 -5.68 -14.42 19.35
N ARG A 22 -6.46 -13.34 19.26
CA ARG A 22 -7.57 -13.21 18.31
C ARG A 22 -7.12 -13.17 16.85
N PHE A 23 -6.01 -12.50 16.56
CA PHE A 23 -5.42 -12.47 15.21
C PHE A 23 -4.98 -13.87 14.74
N LEU A 24 -4.47 -14.69 15.65
CA LEU A 24 -4.04 -16.07 15.38
C LEU A 24 -5.18 -17.08 15.42
N ASP A 25 -6.30 -16.77 16.08
CA ASP A 25 -7.48 -17.64 16.10
C ASP A 25 -8.14 -17.69 14.70
N PRO A 26 -8.17 -18.86 14.03
CA PRO A 26 -8.80 -18.99 12.71
C PRO A 26 -10.29 -18.68 12.71
N MET A 27 -10.98 -18.84 13.85
CA MET A 27 -12.43 -18.63 13.96
C MET A 27 -12.81 -17.18 14.30
N PHE A 28 -11.88 -16.38 14.81
CA PHE A 28 -12.18 -15.00 15.14
C PHE A 28 -12.34 -14.15 13.86
N PRO A 29 -13.39 -13.34 13.69
CA PRO A 29 -13.67 -12.61 12.46
C PRO A 29 -12.80 -11.33 12.31
N SER A 30 -11.49 -11.42 12.60
CA SER A 30 -10.57 -10.29 12.42
C SER A 30 -10.42 -9.92 10.96
N TRP A 31 -10.13 -8.66 10.71
CA TRP A 31 -9.86 -8.10 9.38
C TRP A 31 -8.68 -8.76 8.66
N ALA A 32 -7.69 -9.24 9.42
CA ALA A 32 -6.50 -9.89 8.91
C ALA A 32 -6.18 -11.19 9.65
N LYS A 33 -5.45 -12.09 8.99
CA LYS A 33 -4.90 -13.33 9.52
C LYS A 33 -3.42 -13.40 9.24
N HIS A 34 -2.69 -14.12 10.08
CA HIS A 34 -1.24 -14.30 9.95
C HIS A 34 -0.83 -14.89 8.58
N ASP A 35 0.21 -14.33 8.02
CA ASP A 35 0.94 -14.85 6.86
C ASP A 35 2.43 -14.82 7.23
N PRO A 36 3.15 -15.96 7.20
CA PRO A 36 4.53 -16.05 7.69
C PRO A 36 5.52 -15.22 6.86
N GLU A 37 5.26 -14.96 5.59
CA GLU A 37 6.10 -14.14 4.73
C GLU A 37 5.70 -12.66 4.82
N LEU A 38 4.44 -12.38 4.55
CA LEU A 38 3.92 -11.02 4.38
C LEU A 38 3.38 -10.40 5.67
N GLY A 39 3.52 -11.10 6.80
CA GLY A 39 3.04 -10.69 8.12
C GLY A 39 1.55 -10.97 8.29
N TYR A 40 0.73 -10.65 7.30
CA TYR A 40 -0.71 -10.90 7.32
C TYR A 40 -1.30 -10.95 5.89
N ARG A 41 -2.44 -11.58 5.80
CA ARG A 41 -3.37 -11.54 4.66
C ARG A 41 -4.74 -11.08 5.13
N LEU A 42 -5.57 -10.58 4.24
CA LEU A 42 -6.92 -10.14 4.58
C LEU A 42 -7.86 -11.33 4.78
N ASN A 43 -8.93 -11.10 5.52
CA ASN A 43 -9.94 -12.09 5.89
C ASN A 43 -11.35 -11.52 5.69
N ASN A 44 -12.33 -12.42 5.54
CA ASN A 44 -13.73 -12.03 5.44
C ASN A 44 -14.17 -11.32 6.70
N CYS A 45 -14.74 -10.13 6.56
CA CYS A 45 -15.25 -9.39 7.70
C CYS A 45 -16.28 -8.33 7.27
N VAL A 46 -16.97 -7.78 8.26
CA VAL A 46 -17.91 -6.66 8.12
C VAL A 46 -17.54 -5.61 9.14
N ILE A 47 -17.16 -4.42 8.68
CA ILE A 47 -16.66 -3.33 9.55
C ILE A 47 -17.53 -2.08 9.35
N LYS A 48 -17.83 -1.37 10.44
CA LYS A 48 -18.56 -0.10 10.40
C LYS A 48 -17.60 1.05 10.12
N ASP A 49 -17.15 1.14 8.88
CA ASP A 49 -16.14 2.11 8.41
C ASP A 49 -16.50 2.80 7.08
N GLY A 50 -17.67 2.48 6.51
CA GLY A 50 -18.14 3.04 5.25
C GLY A 50 -18.77 4.44 5.39
N LEU A 51 -19.17 4.99 4.24
CA LEU A 51 -19.79 6.29 4.12
C LEU A 51 -21.06 6.35 4.99
N ASP A 52 -21.29 7.50 5.68
CA ASP A 52 -22.44 7.75 6.56
C ASP A 52 -22.61 6.71 7.68
N GLY A 53 -21.50 6.07 8.08
CA GLY A 53 -21.48 5.02 9.10
C GLY A 53 -22.04 3.68 8.63
N ALA A 54 -22.11 3.47 7.32
CA ALA A 54 -22.46 2.18 6.73
C ALA A 54 -21.45 1.08 7.11
N ARG A 55 -21.87 -0.16 7.04
CA ARG A 55 -20.98 -1.31 7.17
C ARG A 55 -20.43 -1.68 5.82
N SER A 56 -19.10 -1.73 5.71
CA SER A 56 -18.41 -2.26 4.54
C SER A 56 -18.27 -3.77 4.64
N ILE A 57 -18.57 -4.49 3.56
CA ILE A 57 -18.49 -5.93 3.46
C ILE A 57 -17.25 -6.31 2.68
N TYR A 58 -16.35 -7.06 3.31
CA TYR A 58 -15.11 -7.53 2.73
C TYR A 58 -15.14 -9.05 2.60
N THR A 59 -15.11 -9.53 1.37
CA THR A 59 -15.07 -10.97 1.08
C THR A 59 -13.88 -11.29 0.19
N TYR A 60 -13.18 -12.37 0.51
CA TYR A 60 -11.98 -12.80 -0.22
C TYR A 60 -12.17 -14.21 -0.76
N GLU A 61 -11.70 -14.41 -1.98
CA GLU A 61 -11.64 -15.71 -2.64
C GLU A 61 -10.52 -16.58 -2.01
N PRO A 62 -10.52 -17.90 -2.23
CA PRO A 62 -9.49 -18.80 -1.69
C PRO A 62 -8.05 -18.41 -2.05
N ASN A 63 -7.83 -17.80 -3.22
CA ASN A 63 -6.53 -17.28 -3.66
C ASN A 63 -6.18 -15.93 -3.00
N GLY A 64 -7.08 -15.39 -2.16
CA GLY A 64 -6.91 -14.14 -1.45
C GLY A 64 -7.24 -12.88 -2.27
N ALA A 65 -7.75 -13.00 -3.50
CA ALA A 65 -8.32 -11.87 -4.22
C ALA A 65 -9.60 -11.41 -3.54
N ARG A 66 -9.89 -10.10 -3.56
CA ARG A 66 -11.20 -9.61 -3.16
C ARG A 66 -12.26 -10.19 -4.10
N LYS A 67 -13.45 -10.49 -3.58
CA LYS A 67 -14.54 -11.11 -4.33
C LYS A 67 -14.83 -10.33 -5.61
N ILE A 68 -14.87 -11.08 -6.73
CA ILE A 68 -15.32 -10.54 -8.01
C ILE A 68 -16.85 -10.56 -8.02
N VAL A 69 -17.45 -9.43 -8.35
CA VAL A 69 -18.91 -9.27 -8.48
C VAL A 69 -19.33 -9.27 -9.96
N ASN A 70 -18.64 -8.47 -10.79
CA ASN A 70 -18.95 -8.33 -12.20
C ASN A 70 -18.19 -9.35 -13.05
N TYR A 71 -18.91 -10.11 -13.88
CA TYR A 71 -18.35 -11.04 -14.87
C TYR A 71 -17.45 -12.13 -14.29
N ARG A 72 -17.76 -12.62 -13.10
CA ARG A 72 -16.99 -13.62 -12.36
C ARG A 72 -16.69 -14.88 -13.16
N GLU A 73 -17.63 -15.30 -14.03
CA GLU A 73 -17.58 -16.52 -14.84
C GLU A 73 -16.64 -16.40 -16.05
N ARG A 74 -16.17 -15.19 -16.35
CA ARG A 74 -15.28 -14.94 -17.48
C ARG A 74 -13.82 -15.09 -17.09
N PRO A 75 -12.95 -15.49 -18.05
CA PRO A 75 -11.51 -15.47 -17.83
C PRO A 75 -11.01 -14.08 -17.44
N CYS A 76 -10.27 -14.01 -16.34
CA CYS A 76 -9.65 -12.78 -15.91
C CYS A 76 -8.27 -12.62 -16.54
N ARG A 77 -7.98 -11.46 -17.12
CA ARG A 77 -6.67 -11.16 -17.74
C ARG A 77 -5.91 -10.03 -17.05
N ILE A 78 -6.49 -9.42 -16.00
CA ILE A 78 -5.88 -8.29 -15.28
C ILE A 78 -5.87 -8.61 -13.78
N ASN A 79 -4.69 -8.61 -13.18
CA ASN A 79 -4.51 -8.63 -11.73
C ASN A 79 -4.02 -7.27 -11.24
N THR A 80 -4.53 -6.80 -10.10
CA THR A 80 -4.15 -5.53 -9.49
C THR A 80 -3.54 -5.76 -8.10
N TYR A 81 -2.41 -5.10 -7.81
CA TYR A 81 -1.64 -5.20 -6.59
C TYR A 81 -1.38 -3.83 -5.99
N GLY A 82 -1.24 -3.75 -4.68
CA GLY A 82 -0.98 -2.54 -3.92
C GLY A 82 -1.51 -2.63 -2.50
N ASP A 83 -1.80 -1.50 -1.93
CA ASP A 83 -2.22 -1.29 -0.54
C ASP A 83 -3.75 -1.18 -0.34
N SER A 84 -4.18 -0.37 0.62
CA SER A 84 -5.59 -0.11 0.94
C SER A 84 -6.34 0.65 -0.16
N PHE A 85 -5.66 1.45 -0.99
CA PHE A 85 -6.26 2.11 -2.15
C PHE A 85 -6.47 1.14 -3.33
N THR A 86 -5.71 0.06 -3.38
CA THR A 86 -5.96 -1.06 -4.32
C THR A 86 -7.03 -2.00 -3.77
N MET A 87 -6.93 -2.38 -2.50
CA MET A 87 -7.95 -3.17 -1.80
C MET A 87 -9.32 -2.46 -1.79
N CYS A 88 -9.33 -1.14 -1.87
CA CYS A 88 -10.49 -0.26 -1.70
C CYS A 88 -11.09 -0.38 -0.28
N HIS A 89 -10.30 0.05 0.73
CA HIS A 89 -10.78 0.10 2.12
C HIS A 89 -11.95 1.08 2.24
N GLN A 90 -12.89 0.82 3.16
CA GLN A 90 -14.08 1.60 3.47
C GLN A 90 -15.22 1.55 2.43
N VAL A 91 -15.16 0.58 1.51
CA VAL A 91 -16.26 0.27 0.58
C VAL A 91 -16.51 -1.23 0.50
N SER A 92 -17.72 -1.64 0.15
CA SER A 92 -18.12 -3.04 -0.02
C SER A 92 -17.59 -3.65 -1.33
N ASP A 93 -17.68 -4.98 -1.49
CA ASP A 93 -17.07 -5.72 -2.60
C ASP A 93 -17.42 -5.18 -3.99
N GLY A 94 -18.70 -4.79 -4.22
CA GLY A 94 -19.15 -4.26 -5.51
C GLY A 94 -18.82 -2.78 -5.77
N GLU A 95 -18.22 -2.07 -4.81
CA GLU A 95 -17.98 -0.63 -4.86
C GLU A 95 -16.53 -0.26 -5.16
N THR A 96 -15.68 -1.25 -5.47
CA THR A 96 -14.26 -1.04 -5.75
C THR A 96 -14.05 -0.44 -7.15
N TRP A 97 -12.94 0.26 -7.36
CA TRP A 97 -12.63 0.80 -8.68
C TRP A 97 -12.42 -0.29 -9.75
N GLN A 98 -11.96 -1.48 -9.34
CA GLN A 98 -11.85 -2.64 -10.21
C GLN A 98 -13.23 -3.10 -10.70
N GLU A 99 -14.22 -3.15 -9.80
CA GLU A 99 -15.59 -3.53 -10.15
C GLU A 99 -16.26 -2.49 -11.05
N ALA A 100 -16.01 -1.19 -10.82
CA ALA A 100 -16.50 -0.13 -11.70
C ALA A 100 -15.89 -0.24 -13.12
N LEU A 101 -14.60 -0.54 -13.24
CA LEU A 101 -13.95 -0.81 -14.53
C LEU A 101 -14.46 -2.11 -15.16
N ALA A 102 -14.61 -3.19 -14.38
CA ALA A 102 -15.09 -4.47 -14.83
C ALA A 102 -16.48 -4.34 -15.46
N ALA A 103 -17.40 -3.63 -14.78
CA ALA A 103 -18.74 -3.33 -15.29
C ALA A 103 -18.69 -2.58 -16.62
N HIS A 104 -17.75 -1.63 -16.77
CA HIS A 104 -17.59 -0.83 -17.99
C HIS A 104 -16.93 -1.60 -19.13
N PHE A 105 -15.94 -2.46 -18.84
CA PHE A 105 -15.18 -3.23 -19.83
C PHE A 105 -15.85 -4.54 -20.24
N GLY A 106 -16.83 -5.03 -19.47
CA GLY A 106 -17.49 -6.32 -19.71
C GLY A 106 -16.60 -7.52 -19.39
N GLU A 107 -15.59 -7.37 -18.53
CA GLU A 107 -14.66 -8.43 -18.14
C GLU A 107 -14.15 -8.22 -16.71
N PRO A 108 -13.81 -9.31 -15.96
CA PRO A 108 -13.41 -9.21 -14.58
C PRO A 108 -12.01 -8.64 -14.42
N ILE A 109 -11.78 -7.94 -13.29
CA ILE A 109 -10.46 -7.46 -12.84
C ILE A 109 -10.25 -7.95 -11.43
N ARG A 110 -9.19 -8.74 -11.18
CA ARG A 110 -8.90 -9.25 -9.84
C ARG A 110 -8.18 -8.21 -8.99
N ASN A 111 -8.62 -8.12 -7.75
CA ASN A 111 -8.08 -7.22 -6.76
C ASN A 111 -7.30 -8.00 -5.67
N PHE A 112 -5.97 -7.96 -5.72
CA PHE A 112 -5.05 -8.52 -4.75
C PHE A 112 -4.46 -7.47 -3.79
N GLY A 113 -5.03 -6.28 -3.72
CA GLY A 113 -4.63 -5.24 -2.79
C GLY A 113 -4.75 -5.68 -1.33
N VAL A 114 -3.84 -5.22 -0.47
CA VAL A 114 -3.86 -5.52 0.96
C VAL A 114 -3.61 -4.23 1.75
N GLY A 115 -4.61 -3.80 2.49
CA GLY A 115 -4.50 -2.59 3.29
C GLY A 115 -3.26 -2.58 4.17
N GLY A 116 -2.49 -1.50 4.10
CA GLY A 116 -1.28 -1.33 4.89
C GLY A 116 0.01 -1.84 4.28
N TYR A 117 -0.02 -2.57 3.15
CA TYR A 117 1.22 -2.98 2.47
C TYR A 117 1.99 -1.78 1.92
N GLY A 118 3.30 -1.93 1.77
CA GLY A 118 4.14 -1.08 0.95
C GLY A 118 4.31 -1.69 -0.44
N VAL A 119 5.07 -1.00 -1.29
CA VAL A 119 5.32 -1.46 -2.67
C VAL A 119 6.05 -2.81 -2.68
N TYR A 120 6.95 -3.04 -1.72
CA TYR A 120 7.70 -4.30 -1.64
C TYR A 120 6.82 -5.48 -1.21
N GLN A 121 5.96 -5.31 -0.22
CA GLN A 121 5.02 -6.37 0.19
C GLN A 121 4.04 -6.69 -0.95
N ALA A 122 3.56 -5.67 -1.67
CA ALA A 122 2.75 -5.86 -2.88
C ALA A 122 3.53 -6.61 -4.00
N CYS A 123 4.82 -6.28 -4.20
CA CYS A 123 5.71 -6.98 -5.13
C CYS A 123 5.88 -8.47 -4.75
N ARG A 124 6.16 -8.78 -3.47
CA ARG A 124 6.31 -10.17 -3.00
C ARG A 124 5.00 -10.94 -3.17
N ARG A 125 3.85 -10.34 -2.84
CA ARG A 125 2.53 -10.92 -3.10
C ARG A 125 2.30 -11.17 -4.59
N MET A 126 2.61 -10.20 -5.44
CA MET A 126 2.52 -10.31 -6.90
C MET A 126 3.36 -11.49 -7.40
N ARG A 127 4.65 -11.58 -7.03
CA ARG A 127 5.52 -12.69 -7.41
C ARG A 127 4.93 -14.04 -7.03
N ARG A 128 4.33 -14.15 -5.84
CA ARG A 128 3.70 -15.38 -5.33
C ARG A 128 2.48 -15.78 -6.16
N ILE A 129 1.57 -14.85 -6.44
CA ILE A 129 0.32 -15.11 -7.20
C ILE A 129 0.61 -15.33 -8.68
N GLU A 130 1.44 -14.48 -9.30
CA GLU A 130 1.71 -14.55 -10.73
C GLU A 130 2.56 -15.78 -11.14
N ALA A 131 3.05 -16.55 -10.18
CA ALA A 131 3.71 -17.85 -10.39
C ALA A 131 2.72 -19.02 -10.39
N THR A 132 1.43 -18.81 -10.12
CA THR A 132 0.39 -19.84 -10.06
C THR A 132 -0.54 -19.75 -11.29
N SER A 133 -1.56 -20.62 -11.33
CA SER A 133 -2.63 -20.57 -12.33
C SER A 133 -3.51 -19.31 -12.27
N ASP A 134 -3.42 -18.55 -11.17
CA ASP A 134 -4.10 -17.25 -11.04
C ASP A 134 -3.32 -16.10 -11.71
N GLY A 135 -2.12 -16.36 -12.22
CA GLY A 135 -1.33 -15.38 -12.94
C GLY A 135 -2.02 -14.93 -14.25
N THR A 136 -1.84 -13.64 -14.59
CA THR A 136 -2.49 -13.02 -15.74
C THR A 136 -1.47 -12.34 -16.67
N PRO A 137 -1.80 -12.10 -17.96
CA PRO A 137 -0.91 -11.39 -18.87
C PRO A 137 -0.73 -9.91 -18.54
N TYR A 138 -1.67 -9.30 -17.82
CA TYR A 138 -1.67 -7.87 -17.48
C TYR A 138 -1.63 -7.68 -15.97
N VAL A 139 -0.66 -6.90 -15.50
CA VAL A 139 -0.45 -6.60 -14.08
C VAL A 139 -0.53 -5.09 -13.88
N ILE A 140 -1.35 -4.66 -12.94
CA ILE A 140 -1.41 -3.28 -12.48
C ILE A 140 -0.85 -3.22 -11.06
N LEU A 141 0.19 -2.40 -10.85
CA LEU A 141 0.70 -2.07 -9.53
C LEU A 141 0.29 -0.65 -9.18
N ASN A 142 -0.52 -0.50 -8.14
CA ASN A 142 -0.93 0.80 -7.62
C ASN A 142 -0.08 1.14 -6.40
N ILE A 143 0.59 2.28 -6.43
CA ILE A 143 1.46 2.81 -5.36
C ILE A 143 0.73 3.96 -4.70
N PHE A 144 0.54 3.87 -3.40
CA PHE A 144 -0.02 4.93 -2.57
C PHE A 144 1.09 5.74 -1.89
N ASP A 145 0.80 6.98 -1.52
CA ASP A 145 1.77 7.94 -0.99
C ASP A 145 2.57 7.46 0.24
N ASP A 146 1.98 6.64 1.11
CA ASP A 146 2.65 6.12 2.32
C ASP A 146 3.43 4.81 2.08
N ASP A 147 3.25 4.17 0.94
CA ASP A 147 3.83 2.86 0.62
C ASP A 147 5.36 2.89 0.56
N HIS A 148 5.92 4.03 0.16
CA HIS A 148 7.37 4.20 0.05
C HIS A 148 8.10 3.88 1.35
N ARG A 149 7.60 4.35 2.50
CA ARG A 149 8.20 4.12 3.82
C ARG A 149 8.04 2.69 4.29
N ARG A 150 6.91 2.07 3.96
CA ARG A 150 6.56 0.70 4.37
C ARG A 150 7.50 -0.35 3.78
N ASN A 151 8.13 -0.08 2.64
CA ASN A 151 9.16 -0.94 2.05
C ASN A 151 10.31 -1.24 3.01
N LEU A 152 10.63 -0.27 3.86
CA LEU A 152 11.79 -0.29 4.76
C LEU A 152 11.47 -0.88 6.15
N MET A 153 10.21 -1.01 6.52
CA MET A 153 9.80 -1.41 7.88
C MET A 153 9.90 -2.92 8.06
N ALA A 154 10.67 -3.38 9.05
CA ALA A 154 10.73 -4.80 9.42
C ALA A 154 9.51 -5.25 10.24
N CYS A 155 8.90 -4.34 10.98
CA CYS A 155 7.67 -4.55 11.74
C CYS A 155 6.85 -3.25 11.74
N ARG A 156 5.73 -3.26 11.03
CA ARG A 156 4.92 -2.04 10.88
C ARG A 156 4.31 -1.55 12.20
N TRP A 157 4.03 -2.45 13.13
CA TRP A 157 3.46 -2.10 14.44
C TRP A 157 4.26 -1.02 15.17
N ILE A 158 5.58 -1.10 15.14
CA ILE A 158 6.46 -0.13 15.78
C ILE A 158 6.28 1.29 15.21
N HIS A 159 5.91 1.39 13.94
CA HIS A 159 5.73 2.65 13.20
C HIS A 159 4.30 3.19 13.25
N THR A 160 3.33 2.43 13.75
CA THR A 160 1.90 2.79 13.74
C THR A 160 1.33 2.95 15.15
N ARG A 161 2.08 3.56 16.07
CA ARG A 161 1.69 3.72 17.47
C ARG A 161 0.35 4.43 17.65
N TRP A 162 0.03 5.37 16.78
CA TRP A 162 -1.27 6.05 16.73
C TRP A 162 -2.45 5.09 16.50
N PHE A 163 -2.19 3.93 15.91
CA PHE A 163 -3.19 2.92 15.58
C PHE A 163 -3.39 1.87 16.69
N HIS A 164 -2.47 1.79 17.66
CA HIS A 164 -2.49 0.73 18.68
C HIS A 164 -3.80 0.68 19.47
N ALA A 165 -4.40 1.85 19.78
CA ALA A 165 -5.68 1.90 20.50
C ALA A 165 -6.82 1.23 19.72
N ALA A 166 -6.89 1.47 18.41
CA ALA A 166 -7.91 0.90 17.53
C ALA A 166 -7.73 -0.61 17.29
N ALA A 167 -6.53 -1.14 17.48
CA ALA A 167 -6.22 -2.55 17.24
C ALA A 167 -6.33 -3.45 18.49
N ARG A 168 -6.59 -2.88 19.67
CA ARG A 168 -6.57 -3.61 20.95
C ARG A 168 -7.62 -4.71 21.07
N ASP A 169 -8.76 -4.56 20.42
CA ASP A 169 -9.84 -5.57 20.41
C ASP A 169 -9.55 -6.75 19.46
N GLY A 170 -8.45 -6.71 18.72
CA GLY A 170 -8.02 -7.73 17.76
C GLY A 170 -8.73 -7.68 16.42
N MET A 171 -9.80 -6.89 16.24
CA MET A 171 -10.49 -6.78 14.94
C MET A 171 -9.60 -6.23 13.85
N MET A 172 -8.83 -5.19 14.15
CA MET A 172 -7.95 -4.50 13.21
C MET A 172 -6.46 -4.77 13.46
N PHE A 173 -6.10 -5.75 14.31
CA PHE A 173 -4.70 -6.11 14.51
C PHE A 173 -4.12 -6.74 13.25
N HIS A 174 -3.10 -6.13 12.65
CA HIS A 174 -2.52 -6.61 11.39
C HIS A 174 -1.06 -6.22 11.16
N ASN A 175 -0.49 -5.26 11.85
CA ASN A 175 0.83 -4.68 11.57
C ASN A 175 2.01 -5.58 12.05
N ALA A 176 1.93 -6.89 11.82
CA ALA A 176 2.94 -7.88 12.18
C ALA A 176 4.28 -7.66 11.43
N PRO A 177 5.39 -8.30 11.88
CA PRO A 177 6.64 -8.34 11.14
C PRO A 177 6.47 -8.97 9.77
N TRP A 178 7.23 -8.48 8.77
CA TRP A 178 7.11 -8.87 7.37
C TRP A 178 8.42 -8.76 6.59
N VAL A 179 8.39 -9.14 5.33
CA VAL A 179 9.48 -8.89 4.36
C VAL A 179 9.73 -7.39 4.17
N HIS A 180 10.98 -7.00 3.98
CA HIS A 180 11.34 -5.59 3.77
C HIS A 180 12.63 -5.47 2.96
N VAL A 181 13.00 -4.25 2.57
CA VAL A 181 14.26 -3.98 1.87
C VAL A 181 15.13 -3.03 2.67
N ARG A 182 16.44 -3.19 2.56
CA ARG A 182 17.46 -2.33 3.17
C ARG A 182 18.55 -1.98 2.16
N LEU A 183 19.10 -0.81 2.30
CA LEU A 183 20.34 -0.41 1.64
C LEU A 183 21.53 -0.79 2.53
N ASP A 184 22.53 -1.42 1.95
CA ASP A 184 23.88 -1.45 2.51
C ASP A 184 24.61 -0.18 2.05
N PRO A 185 24.77 0.84 2.91
CA PRO A 185 25.37 2.11 2.50
C PRO A 185 26.86 2.00 2.14
N ALA A 186 27.56 0.96 2.62
CA ALA A 186 28.98 0.75 2.32
C ALA A 186 29.18 0.28 0.87
N THR A 187 28.26 -0.52 0.35
CA THR A 187 28.36 -1.07 -1.01
C THR A 187 27.38 -0.40 -1.99
N GLY A 188 26.41 0.35 -1.50
CA GLY A 188 25.33 0.92 -2.30
C GLY A 188 24.31 -0.11 -2.81
N LYS A 189 24.38 -1.36 -2.34
CA LYS A 189 23.49 -2.44 -2.76
C LYS A 189 22.23 -2.48 -1.91
N TRP A 190 21.10 -2.71 -2.59
CA TRP A 190 19.83 -3.02 -1.93
C TRP A 190 19.75 -4.54 -1.65
N ILE A 191 19.23 -4.86 -0.48
CA ILE A 191 19.07 -6.24 0.01
C ILE A 191 17.60 -6.48 0.32
N GLU A 192 17.05 -7.54 -0.26
CA GLU A 192 15.73 -8.05 0.10
C GLU A 192 15.86 -8.90 1.36
N HIS A 193 15.05 -8.62 2.38
CA HIS A 193 15.00 -9.35 3.64
C HIS A 193 13.68 -10.11 3.75
N ASP A 194 13.77 -11.36 4.16
CA ASP A 194 12.60 -12.12 4.55
C ASP A 194 12.02 -11.62 5.88
N ASN A 195 10.82 -12.09 6.23
CA ASN A 195 10.22 -11.79 7.51
C ASN A 195 11.13 -12.30 8.65
N PRO A 196 11.65 -11.44 9.54
CA PRO A 196 12.54 -11.85 10.61
C PRO A 196 11.86 -12.69 11.70
N PHE A 197 10.52 -12.68 11.76
CA PHE A 197 9.72 -13.34 12.79
C PHE A 197 8.53 -14.08 12.18
N PRO A 198 8.75 -15.14 11.34
CA PRO A 198 7.70 -15.76 10.56
C PRO A 198 6.82 -16.74 11.38
N SER A 199 7.26 -17.18 12.56
CA SER A 199 6.54 -18.16 13.36
C SER A 199 5.62 -17.51 14.40
N VAL A 200 4.59 -18.25 14.81
CA VAL A 200 3.64 -17.85 15.84
C VAL A 200 4.36 -17.56 17.17
N GLU A 201 5.32 -18.40 17.55
CA GLU A 201 6.12 -18.25 18.77
C GLU A 201 6.94 -16.95 18.72
N ALA A 202 7.49 -16.63 17.56
CA ALA A 202 8.25 -15.38 17.37
C ALA A 202 7.36 -14.14 17.49
N LEU A 203 6.09 -14.21 17.08
CA LEU A 203 5.14 -13.12 17.28
C LEU A 203 4.86 -12.88 18.76
N TYR A 204 4.71 -13.93 19.56
CA TYR A 204 4.47 -13.77 21.02
C TYR A 204 5.64 -13.10 21.75
N ARG A 205 6.87 -13.20 21.23
CA ARG A 205 8.00 -12.45 21.79
C ARG A 205 7.81 -10.93 21.75
N HIS A 206 7.02 -10.43 20.80
CA HIS A 206 6.69 -9.00 20.70
C HIS A 206 5.72 -8.52 21.80
N CYS A 207 5.19 -9.40 22.62
CA CYS A 207 4.46 -9.03 23.84
C CYS A 207 5.40 -8.69 25.02
N ASP A 208 6.71 -8.92 24.88
CA ASP A 208 7.72 -8.60 25.89
C ASP A 208 8.37 -7.23 25.59
N PRO A 209 8.22 -6.22 26.47
CA PRO A 209 8.84 -4.90 26.30
C PRO A 209 10.37 -4.94 26.13
N ALA A 210 11.05 -5.80 26.88
CA ALA A 210 12.50 -5.91 26.79
C ALA A 210 12.93 -6.46 25.41
N PHE A 211 12.21 -7.45 24.89
CA PHE A 211 12.45 -7.98 23.56
C PHE A 211 12.26 -6.93 22.47
N VAL A 212 11.17 -6.16 22.51
CA VAL A 212 10.90 -5.10 21.55
C VAL A 212 12.00 -4.03 21.58
N TYR A 213 12.40 -3.59 22.77
CA TYR A 213 13.47 -2.61 22.89
C TYR A 213 14.79 -3.14 22.32
N GLU A 214 15.27 -4.31 22.75
CA GLU A 214 16.56 -4.84 22.28
C GLU A 214 16.58 -5.16 20.79
N THR A 215 15.42 -5.55 20.20
CA THR A 215 15.32 -5.87 18.79
C THR A 215 15.38 -4.61 17.92
N TYR A 216 14.71 -3.52 18.33
CA TYR A 216 14.48 -2.39 17.43
C TYR A 216 15.24 -1.11 17.76
N ARG A 217 15.88 -1.00 18.92
CA ARG A 217 16.59 0.22 19.36
C ARG A 217 17.70 0.69 18.42
N ARG A 218 18.32 -0.21 17.65
CA ARG A 218 19.37 0.10 16.67
C ARG A 218 18.88 0.06 15.21
N ASP A 219 17.62 -0.29 14.96
CA ASP A 219 17.10 -0.28 13.59
C ASP A 219 17.05 1.16 13.07
N PRO A 220 17.80 1.49 12.00
CA PRO A 220 17.89 2.87 11.51
C PRO A 220 16.54 3.40 11.00
N VAL A 221 15.65 2.54 10.50
CA VAL A 221 14.32 2.95 10.04
C VAL A 221 13.40 3.28 11.22
N VAL A 222 13.49 2.51 12.30
CA VAL A 222 12.80 2.79 13.55
C VAL A 222 13.32 4.11 14.16
N GLN A 223 14.64 4.30 14.19
CA GLN A 223 15.24 5.55 14.68
C GLN A 223 14.76 6.77 13.88
N LEU A 224 14.78 6.69 12.54
CA LEU A 224 14.30 7.78 11.69
C LEU A 224 12.83 8.12 11.94
N GLU A 225 11.96 7.11 12.08
CA GLU A 225 10.54 7.34 12.36
C GLU A 225 10.34 8.01 13.71
N LEU A 226 10.95 7.47 14.76
CA LEU A 226 10.82 7.99 16.12
C LEU A 226 11.44 9.40 16.29
N MET A 227 12.56 9.67 15.59
CA MET A 227 13.15 11.02 15.55
C MET A 227 12.22 12.04 14.87
N ARG A 228 11.52 11.66 13.80
CA ARG A 228 10.50 12.51 13.16
C ARG A 228 9.38 12.88 14.13
N GLU A 229 9.03 11.97 15.04
CA GLU A 229 8.02 12.20 16.06
C GLU A 229 8.57 13.00 17.28
N GLY A 230 9.84 13.38 17.25
CA GLY A 230 10.48 14.17 18.29
C GLY A 230 11.05 13.35 19.45
N ILE A 231 11.14 12.04 19.29
CA ILE A 231 11.73 11.14 20.30
C ILE A 231 13.26 11.26 20.23
N GLU A 232 13.89 11.32 21.40
CA GLU A 232 15.34 11.44 21.52
C GLU A 232 15.99 10.06 21.44
N MET A 233 17.00 9.92 20.57
CA MET A 233 17.77 8.69 20.40
C MET A 233 18.94 8.63 21.37
N GLU A 234 19.24 7.43 21.84
CA GLU A 234 20.41 7.15 22.69
C GLU A 234 21.71 7.07 21.87
N ASP A 235 21.60 6.57 20.65
CA ASP A 235 22.71 6.36 19.74
C ASP A 235 22.22 6.46 18.28
N THR A 236 22.86 7.30 17.47
CA THR A 236 22.49 7.56 16.07
C THR A 236 23.58 7.13 15.09
N ARG A 237 24.58 6.35 15.53
CA ARG A 237 25.73 5.95 14.68
C ARG A 237 25.29 5.16 13.46
N GLU A 238 24.21 4.37 13.56
CA GLU A 238 23.64 3.61 12.44
C GLU A 238 23.06 4.51 11.33
N LEU A 239 22.76 5.77 11.63
CA LEU A 239 22.24 6.74 10.66
C LEU A 239 23.33 7.44 9.85
N LEU A 240 24.57 7.50 10.35
CA LEU A 240 25.66 8.25 9.72
C LEU A 240 25.99 7.73 8.30
N PRO A 241 26.19 6.43 8.09
CA PRO A 241 26.48 5.90 6.75
C PRO A 241 25.32 6.14 5.76
N LEU A 242 24.08 6.03 6.22
CA LEU A 242 22.89 6.32 5.40
C LEU A 242 22.82 7.80 5.03
N ALA A 243 23.05 8.68 6.01
CA ALA A 243 23.05 10.13 5.77
C ALA A 243 24.12 10.55 4.76
N GLU A 244 25.33 9.99 4.86
CA GLU A 244 26.40 10.19 3.90
C GLU A 244 26.01 9.72 2.50
N PHE A 245 25.49 8.48 2.39
CA PHE A 245 25.05 7.92 1.11
C PHE A 245 24.00 8.78 0.40
N PHE A 246 23.03 9.32 1.16
CA PHE A 246 21.96 10.15 0.61
C PHE A 246 22.31 11.64 0.56
N GLY A 247 23.52 12.05 0.97
CA GLY A 247 23.95 13.45 0.99
C GLY A 247 23.12 14.33 1.93
N VAL A 248 22.56 13.74 3.00
CA VAL A 248 21.75 14.44 4.00
C VAL A 248 22.62 14.81 5.20
N LYS A 249 22.76 16.11 5.48
CA LYS A 249 23.48 16.57 6.67
C LYS A 249 22.65 16.29 7.93
N LEU A 250 23.18 15.47 8.84
CA LEU A 250 22.58 15.24 10.14
C LEU A 250 22.95 16.39 11.09
N ASP A 251 21.97 17.22 11.40
CA ASP A 251 22.07 18.23 12.47
C ASP A 251 21.26 17.76 13.68
N LEU A 252 21.97 17.33 14.72
CA LEU A 252 21.38 16.80 15.94
C LEU A 252 21.37 17.80 17.10
N SER A 253 21.72 19.06 16.83
CA SER A 253 21.91 20.10 17.86
C SER A 253 20.62 20.52 18.57
N THR A 254 19.52 20.61 17.83
CA THR A 254 18.20 20.97 18.39
C THR A 254 17.14 19.90 18.10
N ALA A 255 16.02 19.93 18.84
CA ALA A 255 14.91 19.03 18.58
C ALA A 255 14.33 19.22 17.16
N GLN A 256 14.21 20.46 16.73
CA GLN A 256 13.69 20.81 15.39
C GLN A 256 14.62 20.34 14.29
N SER A 257 15.93 20.59 14.38
CA SER A 257 16.89 20.15 13.38
C SER A 257 16.96 18.62 13.29
N ARG A 258 16.88 17.92 14.45
CA ARG A 258 16.79 16.45 14.48
C ARG A 258 15.57 15.92 13.72
N GLN A 259 14.39 16.49 13.97
CA GLN A 259 13.16 16.10 13.26
C GLN A 259 13.26 16.36 11.74
N GLN A 260 13.80 17.51 11.36
CA GLN A 260 13.95 17.90 9.94
C GLN A 260 14.93 17.00 9.21
N CYS A 261 16.12 16.74 9.76
CA CYS A 261 17.10 15.88 9.10
C CYS A 261 16.63 14.41 9.05
N ALA A 262 15.96 13.92 10.11
CA ALA A 262 15.36 12.59 10.09
C ALA A 262 14.25 12.48 9.02
N ALA A 263 13.40 13.48 8.89
CA ALA A 263 12.37 13.52 7.86
C ALA A 263 12.98 13.53 6.45
N ALA A 264 14.01 14.34 6.21
CA ALA A 264 14.70 14.43 4.92
C ALA A 264 15.39 13.10 4.56
N LEU A 265 16.13 12.51 5.49
CA LEU A 265 16.81 11.23 5.28
C LEU A 265 15.82 10.09 5.04
N PHE A 266 14.76 10.02 5.84
CA PHE A 266 13.75 8.98 5.69
C PHE A 266 12.99 9.11 4.35
N ALA A 267 12.68 10.33 3.91
CA ALA A 267 12.06 10.57 2.61
C ALA A 267 12.98 10.11 1.47
N ALA A 268 14.26 10.51 1.46
CA ALA A 268 15.22 10.10 0.42
C ALA A 268 15.37 8.56 0.39
N TYR A 269 15.53 7.93 1.54
CA TYR A 269 15.66 6.49 1.68
C TYR A 269 14.40 5.75 1.18
N SER A 270 13.22 6.21 1.58
CA SER A 270 11.93 5.62 1.21
C SER A 270 11.67 5.69 -0.29
N LEU A 271 11.84 6.86 -0.90
CA LEU A 271 11.61 7.03 -2.33
C LEU A 271 12.60 6.19 -3.16
N ARG A 272 13.86 6.13 -2.74
CA ARG A 272 14.87 5.30 -3.41
C ARG A 272 14.60 3.81 -3.27
N SER A 273 14.05 3.36 -2.13
CA SER A 273 13.61 1.97 -1.96
C SER A 273 12.52 1.58 -2.96
N THR A 274 11.59 2.49 -3.24
CA THR A 274 10.55 2.26 -4.25
C THR A 274 11.13 2.12 -5.66
N MET A 275 12.10 2.94 -6.02
CA MET A 275 12.75 2.80 -7.34
C MET A 275 13.42 1.43 -7.48
N PHE A 276 14.13 0.97 -6.44
CA PHE A 276 14.70 -0.38 -6.42
C PHE A 276 13.63 -1.47 -6.56
N VAL A 277 12.54 -1.38 -5.80
CA VAL A 277 11.43 -2.35 -5.90
C VAL A 277 10.81 -2.33 -7.30
N MET A 278 10.68 -1.17 -7.91
CA MET A 278 10.16 -1.06 -9.28
C MET A 278 11.07 -1.72 -10.32
N ASP A 279 12.39 -1.66 -10.17
CA ASP A 279 13.30 -2.42 -11.03
C ASP A 279 13.06 -3.92 -10.90
N GLN A 280 12.85 -4.43 -9.66
CA GLN A 280 12.53 -5.83 -9.42
C GLN A 280 11.17 -6.25 -10.01
N VAL A 281 10.15 -5.37 -9.94
CA VAL A 281 8.81 -5.61 -10.53
C VAL A 281 8.91 -5.66 -12.05
N ARG A 282 9.64 -4.72 -12.65
CA ARG A 282 9.86 -4.66 -14.11
C ARG A 282 10.56 -5.91 -14.63
N GLU A 283 11.64 -6.30 -13.99
CA GLU A 283 12.40 -7.52 -14.34
C GLU A 283 11.52 -8.76 -14.24
N PHE A 284 10.78 -8.90 -13.14
CA PHE A 284 9.86 -10.02 -12.94
C PHE A 284 8.79 -10.09 -14.04
N CYS A 285 8.16 -8.98 -14.38
CA CYS A 285 7.14 -8.94 -15.43
C CYS A 285 7.75 -9.22 -16.81
N ALA A 286 8.88 -8.64 -17.13
CA ALA A 286 9.57 -8.83 -18.42
C ALA A 286 9.99 -10.28 -18.63
N THR A 287 10.60 -10.92 -17.63
CA THR A 287 11.05 -12.33 -17.71
C THR A 287 9.90 -13.33 -17.86
N ARG A 288 8.67 -12.93 -17.51
CA ARG A 288 7.46 -13.75 -17.63
C ARG A 288 6.52 -13.32 -18.77
N GLY A 289 6.95 -12.39 -19.62
CA GLY A 289 6.14 -11.90 -20.73
C GLY A 289 4.86 -11.17 -20.29
N LYS A 290 4.85 -10.61 -19.05
CA LYS A 290 3.70 -9.89 -18.53
C LYS A 290 3.80 -8.40 -18.86
N LYS A 291 2.68 -7.79 -19.17
CA LYS A 291 2.56 -6.34 -19.34
C LYS A 291 2.30 -5.69 -17.98
N LEU A 292 3.08 -4.66 -17.65
CA LEU A 292 2.99 -3.92 -16.39
C LEU A 292 2.48 -2.49 -16.64
N MET A 293 1.51 -2.06 -15.83
CA MET A 293 1.09 -0.66 -15.69
C MET A 293 1.24 -0.21 -14.24
N VAL A 294 1.64 1.02 -14.02
CA VAL A 294 1.75 1.62 -12.69
C VAL A 294 0.68 2.69 -12.51
N LEU A 295 -0.05 2.62 -11.41
CA LEU A 295 -0.95 3.68 -10.95
C LEU A 295 -0.33 4.34 -9.72
N LEU A 296 -0.48 5.65 -9.60
CA LEU A 296 -0.12 6.42 -8.42
C LEU A 296 -1.39 6.97 -7.79
N SER A 297 -1.70 6.58 -6.56
CA SER A 297 -2.86 7.03 -5.79
C SER A 297 -2.44 7.79 -4.54
N TYR A 298 -3.32 8.67 -4.04
CA TYR A 298 -2.97 9.61 -2.98
C TYR A 298 -4.11 9.79 -1.99
N GLY A 299 -3.75 10.06 -0.74
CA GLY A 299 -4.67 10.51 0.28
C GLY A 299 -5.12 11.96 0.04
N SER A 300 -6.27 12.31 0.62
CA SER A 300 -6.88 13.64 0.47
C SER A 300 -5.91 14.79 0.80
N GLY A 301 -5.02 14.61 1.77
CA GLY A 301 -4.02 15.63 2.13
C GLY A 301 -3.07 15.99 0.98
N ASN A 302 -2.55 14.99 0.24
CA ASN A 302 -1.69 15.24 -0.92
C ASN A 302 -2.49 15.77 -2.11
N VAL A 303 -3.75 15.37 -2.28
CA VAL A 303 -4.64 15.97 -3.29
C VAL A 303 -4.87 17.46 -2.99
N ILE A 304 -5.20 17.84 -1.74
CA ILE A 304 -5.37 19.24 -1.34
C ILE A 304 -4.11 20.06 -1.63
N ARG A 305 -2.93 19.52 -1.30
CA ARG A 305 -1.64 20.19 -1.60
C ARG A 305 -1.44 20.40 -3.10
N ALA A 306 -1.73 19.38 -3.90
CA ALA A 306 -1.64 19.48 -5.36
C ALA A 306 -2.62 20.52 -5.94
N LEU A 307 -3.85 20.58 -5.43
CA LEU A 307 -4.83 21.59 -5.84
C LEU A 307 -4.42 23.01 -5.45
N ARG A 308 -3.57 23.17 -4.45
CA ARG A 308 -2.94 24.44 -4.06
C ARG A 308 -1.63 24.72 -4.79
N ALA A 309 -1.26 23.89 -5.77
CA ALA A 309 0.00 23.96 -6.51
C ALA A 309 1.26 23.89 -5.62
N GLU A 310 1.16 23.21 -4.47
CA GLU A 310 2.33 22.94 -3.61
C GLU A 310 3.23 21.86 -4.25
N PRO A 311 4.55 21.91 -3.99
CA PRO A 311 5.47 20.88 -4.47
C PRO A 311 5.07 19.48 -4.00
N ARG A 312 5.15 18.52 -4.91
CA ARG A 312 4.88 17.12 -4.57
C ARG A 312 6.11 16.46 -3.96
N PHE A 313 5.87 15.59 -2.98
CA PHE A 313 6.93 14.93 -2.22
C PHE A 313 7.60 13.78 -3.02
N ASP A 314 6.87 13.15 -3.92
CA ASP A 314 7.26 11.95 -4.67
C ASP A 314 7.77 12.25 -6.10
N GLN A 315 8.09 13.52 -6.40
CA GLN A 315 8.61 13.91 -7.72
C GLN A 315 9.76 13.03 -8.22
N PRO A 316 10.74 12.62 -7.37
CA PRO A 316 11.82 11.74 -7.80
C PRO A 316 11.33 10.36 -8.31
N VAL A 317 10.29 9.79 -7.70
CA VAL A 317 9.70 8.52 -8.15
C VAL A 317 8.96 8.71 -9.46
N LEU A 318 8.20 9.79 -9.61
CA LEU A 318 7.49 10.08 -10.86
C LEU A 318 8.49 10.27 -12.03
N ASP A 319 9.59 10.99 -11.81
CA ASP A 319 10.60 11.21 -12.85
C ASP A 319 11.33 9.91 -13.21
N TYR A 320 11.64 9.07 -12.22
CA TYR A 320 12.14 7.73 -12.44
C TYR A 320 11.17 6.89 -13.30
N LEU A 321 9.89 6.84 -12.93
CA LEU A 321 8.88 6.06 -13.65
C LEU A 321 8.71 6.52 -15.10
N LYS A 322 8.72 7.84 -15.37
CA LYS A 322 8.70 8.39 -16.72
C LYS A 322 9.88 7.91 -17.57
N GLY A 323 11.06 7.77 -16.96
CA GLY A 323 12.26 7.24 -17.61
C GLY A 323 12.21 5.75 -17.95
N THR A 324 11.26 4.98 -17.41
CA THR A 324 11.18 3.52 -17.60
C THR A 324 10.47 3.09 -18.87
N GLY A 325 9.70 3.97 -19.52
CA GLY A 325 8.84 3.63 -20.65
C GLY A 325 7.58 2.84 -20.29
N LEU A 326 7.31 2.60 -19.00
CA LEU A 326 6.07 1.97 -18.55
C LEU A 326 4.87 2.92 -18.71
N PRO A 327 3.67 2.39 -18.99
CA PRO A 327 2.45 3.17 -18.80
C PRO A 327 2.26 3.50 -17.31
N VAL A 328 2.20 4.81 -17.02
CA VAL A 328 2.02 5.35 -15.67
C VAL A 328 0.83 6.28 -15.67
N VAL A 329 -0.09 6.08 -14.72
CA VAL A 329 -1.23 6.98 -14.50
C VAL A 329 -1.09 7.64 -13.13
N ASP A 330 -1.00 8.97 -13.13
CA ASP A 330 -0.85 9.78 -11.92
C ASP A 330 -2.21 10.36 -11.50
N ALA A 331 -2.78 9.85 -10.40
CA ALA A 331 -4.06 10.31 -9.90
C ALA A 331 -4.06 11.77 -9.40
N LEU A 332 -2.91 12.33 -9.00
CA LEU A 332 -2.86 13.76 -8.66
C LEU A 332 -3.22 14.62 -9.88
N SER A 333 -2.65 14.30 -11.05
CA SER A 333 -2.96 15.02 -12.29
C SER A 333 -4.44 14.90 -12.67
N LYS A 334 -5.05 13.73 -12.43
CA LYS A 334 -6.48 13.50 -12.67
C LYS A 334 -7.37 14.31 -11.72
N HIS A 335 -7.02 14.39 -10.44
CA HIS A 335 -7.71 15.25 -9.48
C HIS A 335 -7.60 16.74 -9.83
N VAL A 336 -6.40 17.20 -10.24
CA VAL A 336 -6.19 18.59 -10.66
C VAL A 336 -7.04 18.93 -11.89
N GLU A 337 -7.17 18.00 -12.84
CA GLU A 337 -8.01 18.21 -14.03
C GLU A 337 -9.51 18.23 -13.67
N ASP A 338 -9.97 17.27 -12.90
CA ASP A 338 -11.37 17.18 -12.46
C ASP A 338 -11.79 18.41 -11.63
N PHE A 339 -10.90 18.91 -10.76
CA PHE A 339 -11.16 20.08 -9.92
C PHE A 339 -11.53 21.34 -10.69
N LYS A 340 -11.05 21.49 -11.93
CA LYS A 340 -11.39 22.65 -12.78
C LYS A 340 -12.88 22.80 -13.07
N ALA A 341 -13.62 21.70 -12.98
CA ALA A 341 -15.08 21.71 -13.17
C ALA A 341 -15.86 22.20 -11.92
N PHE A 342 -15.17 22.37 -10.78
CA PHE A 342 -15.81 22.72 -9.50
C PHE A 342 -15.47 24.13 -9.07
N ARG A 343 -16.43 24.77 -8.35
CA ARG A 343 -16.27 26.10 -7.72
C ARG A 343 -16.37 25.95 -6.20
N VAL A 344 -15.48 25.14 -5.62
CA VAL A 344 -15.45 24.80 -4.20
C VAL A 344 -14.01 24.87 -3.67
N THR A 345 -13.84 24.79 -2.37
CA THR A 345 -12.50 24.68 -1.78
C THR A 345 -11.87 23.32 -2.07
N PRO A 346 -10.53 23.18 -2.05
CA PRO A 346 -9.86 21.87 -2.16
C PRO A 346 -10.36 20.86 -1.11
N GLU A 347 -10.65 21.33 0.10
CA GLU A 347 -11.19 20.50 1.19
C GLU A 347 -12.59 19.96 0.87
N ASP A 348 -13.48 20.81 0.38
CA ASP A 348 -14.85 20.40 0.01
C ASP A 348 -14.85 19.49 -1.23
N TYR A 349 -13.94 19.73 -2.17
CA TYR A 349 -13.70 18.81 -3.27
C TYR A 349 -13.30 17.42 -2.77
N CYS A 350 -12.33 17.34 -1.83
CA CYS A 350 -11.88 16.07 -1.29
C CYS A 350 -12.98 15.34 -0.50
N LYS A 351 -13.84 16.03 0.25
CA LYS A 351 -14.98 15.43 0.96
C LYS A 351 -15.93 14.67 0.03
N ARG A 352 -16.01 15.05 -1.25
CA ARG A 352 -16.79 14.34 -2.26
C ARG A 352 -16.30 12.94 -2.52
N TYR A 353 -15.00 12.72 -2.45
CA TYR A 353 -14.33 11.48 -2.87
C TYR A 353 -13.74 10.65 -1.73
N TYR A 354 -13.55 11.24 -0.53
CA TYR A 354 -12.82 10.61 0.56
C TYR A 354 -13.62 10.59 1.87
N ILE A 355 -13.44 9.47 2.61
CA ILE A 355 -13.83 9.31 4.03
C ILE A 355 -12.64 8.80 4.87
N GLY A 356 -11.43 9.08 4.42
CA GLY A 356 -10.16 8.48 4.82
C GLY A 356 -9.50 7.86 3.59
N HIS A 357 -10.09 6.79 3.06
CA HIS A 357 -9.84 6.27 1.70
C HIS A 357 -10.87 6.82 0.72
N TYR A 358 -10.81 6.40 -0.53
CA TYR A 358 -11.88 6.69 -1.48
C TYR A 358 -13.20 6.11 -0.99
N ASN A 359 -14.24 6.93 -0.92
CA ASN A 359 -15.61 6.47 -0.75
C ASN A 359 -16.13 5.83 -2.07
N PRO A 360 -17.38 5.33 -2.15
CA PRO A 360 -17.90 4.76 -3.40
C PRO A 360 -17.80 5.72 -4.60
N THR A 361 -18.08 7.00 -4.42
CA THR A 361 -17.94 8.03 -5.48
C THR A 361 -16.47 8.19 -5.89
N GLY A 362 -15.53 8.17 -4.94
CA GLY A 362 -14.10 8.25 -5.20
C GLY A 362 -13.57 7.04 -5.97
N ASN A 363 -14.07 5.83 -5.67
CA ASN A 363 -13.72 4.63 -6.42
C ASN A 363 -14.22 4.69 -7.87
N VAL A 364 -15.45 5.16 -8.10
CA VAL A 364 -15.97 5.40 -9.47
C VAL A 364 -15.16 6.48 -10.19
N PHE A 365 -14.85 7.59 -9.51
CA PHE A 365 -13.99 8.63 -10.06
C PHE A 365 -12.65 8.04 -10.50
N PHE A 366 -11.95 7.30 -9.62
CA PHE A 366 -10.65 6.72 -9.92
C PHE A 366 -10.72 5.76 -11.11
N ALA A 367 -11.73 4.87 -11.15
CA ALA A 367 -11.95 3.95 -12.27
C ALA A 367 -12.06 4.69 -13.60
N PHE A 368 -12.89 5.73 -13.66
CA PHE A 368 -13.10 6.48 -14.91
C PHE A 368 -11.95 7.42 -15.25
N ALA A 369 -11.18 7.89 -14.25
CA ALA A 369 -9.97 8.68 -14.46
C ALA A 369 -8.84 7.89 -15.13
N ILE A 370 -8.77 6.56 -14.91
CA ILE A 370 -7.73 5.69 -15.49
C ILE A 370 -8.24 4.86 -16.70
N LYS A 371 -9.55 4.86 -16.95
CA LYS A 371 -10.24 4.01 -17.92
C LYS A 371 -9.62 4.03 -19.31
N ASN A 372 -9.31 5.21 -19.82
CA ASN A 372 -8.81 5.35 -21.20
C ASN A 372 -7.41 4.75 -21.35
N GLU A 373 -6.53 5.00 -20.41
CA GLU A 373 -5.17 4.46 -20.38
C GLU A 373 -5.19 2.95 -20.29
N VAL A 374 -6.03 2.38 -19.42
CA VAL A 374 -6.18 0.92 -19.30
C VAL A 374 -6.76 0.33 -20.60
N ARG A 375 -7.79 0.94 -21.17
CA ARG A 375 -8.37 0.50 -22.45
C ARG A 375 -7.33 0.49 -23.57
N GLU A 376 -6.55 1.56 -23.73
CA GLU A 376 -5.54 1.64 -24.80
C GLU A 376 -4.39 0.64 -24.59
N TRP A 377 -4.03 0.34 -23.36
CA TRP A 377 -2.99 -0.62 -23.01
C TRP A 377 -3.39 -2.08 -23.27
N LEU A 378 -4.68 -2.41 -23.17
CA LEU A 378 -5.18 -3.77 -23.39
C LEU A 378 -5.21 -4.14 -24.89
N ASP A 379 -4.77 -5.36 -25.20
CA ASP A 379 -4.83 -5.96 -26.51
C ASP A 379 -5.14 -7.48 -26.38
N PRO A 380 -6.25 -7.99 -26.90
CA PRO A 380 -7.31 -7.25 -27.57
C PRO A 380 -8.01 -6.23 -26.66
N LYS A 381 -8.73 -5.28 -27.26
CA LYS A 381 -9.52 -4.29 -26.50
C LYS A 381 -10.58 -4.98 -25.65
N PRO A 382 -11.06 -4.34 -24.55
CA PRO A 382 -12.16 -4.88 -23.75
C PRO A 382 -13.39 -5.21 -24.59
N VAL A 383 -14.19 -6.17 -24.13
CA VAL A 383 -15.35 -6.67 -24.88
C VAL A 383 -16.30 -5.54 -25.35
N THR A 384 -16.52 -4.55 -24.47
CA THR A 384 -17.40 -3.39 -24.78
C THR A 384 -16.79 -2.41 -25.78
N TYR A 385 -15.51 -2.55 -26.12
CA TYR A 385 -14.77 -1.75 -27.11
C TYR A 385 -14.30 -2.58 -28.31
N SER A 386 -14.73 -3.83 -28.42
CA SER A 386 -14.44 -4.70 -29.55
C SER A 386 -15.15 -4.18 -30.80
N SER A 387 -14.42 -4.08 -31.90
CA SER A 387 -14.97 -3.71 -33.20
C SER A 387 -15.66 -4.88 -33.93
N ALA A 388 -15.66 -6.09 -33.35
CA ALA A 388 -16.38 -7.22 -33.93
C ALA A 388 -17.90 -6.95 -33.86
N GLU A 389 -18.59 -6.95 -34.99
CA GLU A 389 -20.05 -7.02 -35.02
C GLU A 389 -20.47 -8.33 -34.35
N VAL A 390 -20.83 -8.27 -33.11
CA VAL A 390 -21.41 -9.39 -32.37
C VAL A 390 -22.91 -9.18 -32.37
N SER A 391 -23.65 -10.10 -32.97
CA SER A 391 -25.10 -10.06 -32.87
C SER A 391 -25.55 -10.13 -31.43
N VAL A 392 -26.68 -9.51 -31.07
CA VAL A 392 -27.21 -9.54 -29.68
C VAL A 392 -27.37 -10.99 -29.21
N ALA A 393 -27.73 -11.92 -30.12
CA ALA A 393 -27.86 -13.35 -29.82
C ALA A 393 -26.51 -14.01 -29.51
N GLU A 394 -25.44 -13.72 -30.27
CA GLU A 394 -24.09 -14.22 -30.00
C GLU A 394 -23.49 -13.61 -28.74
N PHE A 395 -23.82 -12.35 -28.47
CA PHE A 395 -23.41 -11.69 -27.23
C PHE A 395 -24.12 -12.29 -26.01
N ALA A 396 -25.45 -12.54 -26.12
CA ALA A 396 -26.23 -13.21 -25.07
C ALA A 396 -25.74 -14.64 -24.83
N ALA A 397 -25.41 -15.40 -25.87
CA ALA A 397 -24.84 -16.75 -25.75
C ALA A 397 -23.43 -16.77 -25.10
N LYS A 398 -22.66 -15.69 -25.23
CA LYS A 398 -21.35 -15.53 -24.55
C LYS A 398 -21.50 -15.03 -23.11
N LEU A 399 -22.70 -14.58 -22.70
CA LEU A 399 -23.03 -14.15 -21.36
C LEU A 399 -23.63 -15.26 -20.50
N ALA A 400 -24.21 -16.28 -21.12
CA ALA A 400 -24.73 -17.49 -20.49
C ALA A 400 -23.60 -18.50 -20.24
#